data_42fc0b715b899ac641852da8d68be611
#
_entry.id   42fc0b715b899ac641852da8d68be611
#
_cell.length_a   1.000
_cell.length_b   1.000
_cell.length_c   1.000
_cell.angle_alpha   90.00
_cell.angle_beta   90.00
_cell.angle_gamma   90.00
#
_symmetry.space_group_name_H-M   'P 1'
#
loop_
_entity.id
_entity.type
_entity.pdbx_description
1 polymer ?
#
loop_
_entity_poly.entity_id
_entity_poly.type
_entity_poly.pdbx_seq_one_letter_code
_entity_poly.pdbx_strand_id
1 'polypeptide(L)'
;MIDQNTGPLSAEEAAKEVILAREHAEAITIVLVTIGPSKALGQRIAVKRSQDGTLNILGAFEDKKLNNRAISLAKSSLDSRRSEDLHKSEVTTVSGQTYTLFVETYVPEPELIIVGAGHIAQPLCSTGIMLGFKVTVIDDRKKFVTQARFPDAHRLIEVDFNDPFKDVKISLNSYFVLVTRGHKYDFECLRILLKNDVEAGYIGMIGSRRRIRATFIQLVNDQIDPKRISQIKAPLGLDLGAETPAEIAIAIAAELVLLSRKGDGIPLSQKENIFKRFFDDT
;
A
#
# COMPACT_ATOMS: atom_id res chain seq x y z
N MET A 1 21.84 -1.14 -5.45
CA MET A 1 23.09 -0.90 -6.24
C MET A 1 22.64 -0.29 -7.57
N ILE A 2 23.19 0.84 -7.98
CA ILE A 2 22.93 1.42 -9.30
C ILE A 2 23.87 0.70 -10.26
N ASP A 3 23.32 -0.07 -11.17
CA ASP A 3 24.10 -0.60 -12.29
C ASP A 3 24.38 0.56 -13.25
N GLN A 4 25.57 1.19 -13.10
CA GLN A 4 25.89 2.46 -13.74
C GLN A 4 26.29 2.36 -15.23
N ASN A 5 26.06 1.21 -15.88
CA ASN A 5 26.64 0.97 -17.21
C ASN A 5 25.65 0.58 -18.31
N THR A 6 24.35 0.84 -18.11
CA THR A 6 23.36 0.57 -19.16
C THR A 6 22.74 1.88 -19.63
N GLY A 7 22.74 2.10 -20.97
CA GLY A 7 21.98 3.18 -21.63
C GLY A 7 20.48 3.07 -21.36
N PRO A 8 19.65 3.81 -22.10
CA PRO A 8 18.20 3.72 -21.99
C PRO A 8 17.71 2.31 -22.34
N LEU A 9 16.64 1.85 -21.70
CA LEU A 9 15.99 0.59 -21.99
C LEU A 9 15.29 0.62 -23.35
N SER A 10 15.37 -0.46 -24.10
CA SER A 10 14.51 -0.74 -25.23
C SER A 10 13.06 -1.02 -24.80
N ALA A 11 12.13 -1.04 -25.74
CA ALA A 11 10.74 -1.39 -25.46
C ALA A 11 10.58 -2.83 -24.94
N GLU A 12 11.37 -3.75 -25.49
CA GLU A 12 11.37 -5.17 -25.12
C GLU A 12 11.89 -5.37 -23.69
N GLU A 13 13.03 -4.74 -23.35
CA GLU A 13 13.59 -4.80 -21.99
C GLU A 13 12.63 -4.23 -20.96
N ALA A 14 12.01 -3.06 -21.24
CA ALA A 14 11.03 -2.46 -20.33
C ALA A 14 9.80 -3.36 -20.13
N ALA A 15 9.27 -3.96 -21.20
CA ALA A 15 8.14 -4.88 -21.11
C ALA A 15 8.49 -6.15 -20.30
N LYS A 16 9.69 -6.69 -20.49
CA LYS A 16 10.20 -7.83 -19.72
C LYS A 16 10.28 -7.51 -18.23
N GLU A 17 10.79 -6.34 -17.87
CA GLU A 17 10.88 -5.91 -16.47
C GLU A 17 9.50 -5.73 -15.84
N VAL A 18 8.49 -5.24 -16.58
CA VAL A 18 7.10 -5.17 -16.11
C VAL A 18 6.52 -6.55 -15.83
N ILE A 19 6.78 -7.53 -16.72
CA ILE A 19 6.32 -8.91 -16.53
C ILE A 19 6.96 -9.51 -15.29
N LEU A 20 8.29 -9.40 -15.14
CA LEU A 20 9.03 -9.88 -13.98
C LEU A 20 8.56 -9.23 -12.68
N ALA A 21 8.31 -7.91 -12.69
CA ALA A 21 7.80 -7.21 -11.52
C ALA A 21 6.41 -7.74 -11.10
N ARG A 22 5.53 -8.01 -12.06
CA ARG A 22 4.21 -8.63 -11.78
C ARG A 22 4.33 -10.03 -11.19
N GLU A 23 5.20 -10.88 -11.75
CA GLU A 23 5.44 -12.24 -11.24
C GLU A 23 5.97 -12.24 -9.81
N HIS A 24 6.82 -11.28 -9.48
CA HIS A 24 7.40 -11.14 -8.14
C HIS A 24 6.58 -10.28 -7.18
N ALA A 25 5.41 -9.78 -7.59
CA ALA A 25 4.60 -8.82 -6.84
C ALA A 25 5.40 -7.58 -6.40
N GLU A 26 6.21 -7.03 -7.29
CA GLU A 26 6.99 -5.81 -7.13
C GLU A 26 6.30 -4.64 -7.86
N ALA A 27 6.49 -3.42 -7.36
CA ALA A 27 6.02 -2.22 -8.05
C ALA A 27 7.08 -1.71 -9.01
N ILE A 28 6.68 -1.27 -10.21
CA ILE A 28 7.60 -0.73 -11.22
C ILE A 28 6.98 0.49 -11.90
N THR A 29 7.78 1.53 -12.11
CA THR A 29 7.44 2.69 -12.92
C THR A 29 8.34 2.76 -14.13
N ILE A 30 7.73 2.86 -15.30
CA ILE A 30 8.43 3.14 -16.56
C ILE A 30 8.30 4.63 -16.87
N VAL A 31 9.42 5.26 -17.22
CA VAL A 31 9.45 6.63 -17.72
C VAL A 31 9.93 6.63 -19.15
N LEU A 32 9.08 7.10 -20.06
CA LEU A 32 9.27 7.10 -21.51
C LEU A 32 9.38 8.53 -22.02
N VAL A 33 10.35 8.80 -22.91
CA VAL A 33 10.42 10.06 -23.68
C VAL A 33 9.45 9.99 -24.84
N THR A 34 8.42 10.84 -24.82
CA THR A 34 7.40 10.92 -25.90
C THR A 34 7.58 12.10 -26.83
N ILE A 35 8.19 13.19 -26.35
CA ILE A 35 8.55 14.37 -27.16
C ILE A 35 9.97 14.79 -26.79
N GLY A 36 10.78 15.12 -27.79
CA GLY A 36 12.17 15.52 -27.64
C GLY A 36 12.95 15.36 -28.94
N PRO A 37 14.29 15.47 -28.91
CA PRO A 37 15.14 15.19 -30.05
C PRO A 37 14.95 13.76 -30.56
N SER A 38 15.08 13.56 -31.88
CA SER A 38 14.84 12.26 -32.52
C SER A 38 15.61 11.10 -31.90
N LYS A 39 16.83 11.32 -31.42
CA LYS A 39 17.65 10.31 -30.75
C LYS A 39 17.12 9.87 -29.38
N ALA A 40 16.33 10.74 -28.72
CA ALA A 40 15.80 10.46 -27.38
C ALA A 40 14.38 9.86 -27.42
N LEU A 41 13.68 10.02 -28.54
CA LEU A 41 12.30 9.49 -28.68
C LEU A 41 12.27 7.98 -28.47
N GLY A 42 11.35 7.54 -27.65
CA GLY A 42 11.17 6.12 -27.35
C GLY A 42 12.16 5.56 -26.32
N GLN A 43 13.16 6.34 -25.86
CA GLN A 43 14.04 5.91 -24.77
C GLN A 43 13.27 5.78 -23.45
N ARG A 44 13.67 4.81 -22.63
CA ARG A 44 13.01 4.47 -21.36
C ARG A 44 14.01 4.24 -20.25
N ILE A 45 13.57 4.53 -19.04
CA ILE A 45 14.16 4.01 -17.80
C ILE A 45 13.06 3.38 -16.97
N ALA A 46 13.43 2.49 -16.05
CA ALA A 46 12.51 1.94 -15.07
C ALA A 46 13.03 2.14 -13.65
N VAL A 47 12.12 2.34 -12.70
CA VAL A 47 12.41 2.26 -11.27
C VAL A 47 11.51 1.21 -10.66
N LYS A 48 12.12 0.17 -10.09
CA LYS A 48 11.45 -0.97 -9.49
C LYS A 48 11.61 -0.93 -7.98
N ARG A 49 10.53 -1.21 -7.25
CA ARG A 49 10.52 -1.36 -5.80
C ARG A 49 10.24 -2.80 -5.45
N SER A 50 11.24 -3.45 -4.86
CA SER A 50 11.11 -4.81 -4.33
C SER A 50 10.21 -4.85 -3.10
N GLN A 51 9.80 -6.05 -2.67
CA GLN A 51 8.86 -6.24 -1.56
C GLN A 51 9.43 -5.80 -0.20
N ASP A 52 10.76 -5.77 -0.06
CA ASP A 52 11.50 -5.24 1.09
C ASP A 52 11.66 -3.72 1.07
N GLY A 53 11.15 -3.04 0.03
CA GLY A 53 11.26 -1.59 -0.17
C GLY A 53 12.52 -1.13 -0.90
N THR A 54 13.44 -2.03 -1.26
CA THR A 54 14.65 -1.69 -2.02
C THR A 54 14.27 -1.12 -3.40
N LEU A 55 14.92 -0.02 -3.78
CA LEU A 55 14.73 0.62 -5.09
C LEU A 55 15.86 0.25 -6.04
N ASN A 56 15.50 -0.32 -7.19
CA ASN A 56 16.39 -0.63 -8.29
C ASN A 56 16.09 0.28 -9.47
N ILE A 57 17.12 0.93 -10.03
CA ILE A 57 17.01 1.80 -11.20
C ILE A 57 17.60 1.05 -12.39
N LEU A 58 16.83 0.93 -13.45
CA LEU A 58 17.17 0.20 -14.67
C LEU A 58 17.22 1.18 -15.85
N GLY A 59 18.34 1.20 -16.55
CA GLY A 59 18.61 2.13 -17.62
C GLY A 59 18.91 3.57 -17.14
N ALA A 60 19.45 4.38 -18.06
CA ALA A 60 19.74 5.79 -17.80
C ALA A 60 19.62 6.61 -19.09
N PHE A 61 19.16 7.86 -18.99
CA PHE A 61 19.26 8.85 -20.05
C PHE A 61 20.64 9.52 -20.02
N GLU A 62 21.18 9.87 -21.19
CA GLU A 62 22.49 10.54 -21.30
C GLU A 62 22.51 11.92 -20.61
N ASP A 63 21.45 12.70 -20.76
CA ASP A 63 21.34 13.99 -20.08
C ASP A 63 21.05 13.80 -18.60
N LYS A 64 21.98 14.24 -17.75
CA LYS A 64 21.90 14.09 -16.28
C LYS A 64 20.67 14.75 -15.67
N LYS A 65 20.25 15.92 -16.18
CA LYS A 65 19.08 16.64 -15.64
C LYS A 65 17.79 15.89 -16.00
N LEU A 66 17.68 15.42 -17.22
CA LEU A 66 16.58 14.58 -17.69
C LEU A 66 16.51 13.30 -16.86
N ASN A 67 17.65 12.60 -16.71
CA ASN A 67 17.74 11.35 -15.94
C ASN A 67 17.31 11.53 -14.48
N ASN A 68 17.84 12.55 -13.79
CA ASN A 68 17.47 12.82 -12.39
C ASN A 68 15.99 13.17 -12.24
N ARG A 69 15.44 13.94 -13.19
CA ARG A 69 14.00 14.26 -13.17
C ARG A 69 13.13 13.03 -13.39
N ALA A 70 13.51 12.18 -14.33
CA ALA A 70 12.79 10.94 -14.60
C ALA A 70 12.78 10.00 -13.39
N ILE A 71 13.94 9.82 -12.74
CA ILE A 71 14.04 9.02 -11.51
C ILE A 71 13.18 9.63 -10.39
N SER A 72 13.21 10.96 -10.22
CA SER A 72 12.39 11.64 -9.21
C SER A 72 10.89 11.45 -9.46
N LEU A 73 10.45 11.56 -10.72
CA LEU A 73 9.05 11.30 -11.11
C LEU A 73 8.65 9.85 -10.85
N ALA A 74 9.51 8.91 -11.24
CA ALA A 74 9.25 7.48 -11.01
C ALA A 74 9.12 7.15 -9.52
N LYS A 75 10.02 7.68 -8.67
CA LYS A 75 9.94 7.50 -7.22
C LYS A 75 8.65 8.08 -6.63
N SER A 76 8.30 9.31 -7.04
CA SER A 76 7.07 9.98 -6.59
C SER A 76 5.83 9.17 -6.99
N SER A 77 5.81 8.60 -8.20
CA SER A 77 4.72 7.77 -8.69
C SER A 77 4.60 6.45 -7.91
N LEU A 78 5.73 5.78 -7.63
CA LEU A 78 5.76 4.60 -6.75
C LEU A 78 5.26 4.90 -5.33
N ASP A 79 5.53 6.10 -4.82
CA ASP A 79 5.09 6.51 -3.47
C ASP A 79 3.60 6.86 -3.42
N SER A 80 2.99 7.26 -4.56
CA SER A 80 1.55 7.53 -4.64
C SER A 80 0.71 6.27 -4.53
N ARG A 81 1.30 5.09 -4.77
CA ARG A 81 0.64 3.78 -4.82
C ARG A 81 -0.63 3.77 -5.70
N ARG A 82 -0.67 4.62 -6.71
CA ARG A 82 -1.74 4.61 -7.70
C ARG A 82 -1.36 3.66 -8.81
N SER A 83 -2.12 2.56 -8.96
CA SER A 83 -2.10 1.79 -10.20
C SER A 83 -2.65 2.68 -11.33
N GLU A 84 -1.98 2.68 -12.49
CA GLU A 84 -2.40 3.44 -13.66
C GLU A 84 -2.28 4.96 -13.53
N ASP A 85 -1.34 5.47 -12.72
CA ASP A 85 -1.00 6.89 -12.75
C ASP A 85 -0.25 7.21 -14.06
N LEU A 86 -1.06 7.46 -15.11
CA LEU A 86 -0.59 7.91 -16.41
C LEU A 86 -0.50 9.44 -16.36
N HIS A 87 0.69 9.98 -16.26
CA HIS A 87 0.84 11.45 -16.33
C HIS A 87 2.00 11.86 -17.24
N LYS A 88 1.83 13.04 -17.82
CA LYS A 88 2.85 13.70 -18.62
C LYS A 88 3.58 14.73 -17.77
N SER A 89 4.89 14.83 -17.94
CA SER A 89 5.73 15.85 -17.29
C SER A 89 6.69 16.45 -18.31
N GLU A 90 6.78 17.76 -18.34
CA GLU A 90 7.76 18.48 -19.17
C GLU A 90 9.03 18.73 -18.38
N VAL A 91 10.15 18.60 -19.06
CA VAL A 91 11.50 18.83 -18.52
C VAL A 91 12.33 19.61 -19.51
N THR A 92 12.84 20.77 -19.10
CA THR A 92 13.82 21.52 -19.88
C THR A 92 15.22 21.24 -19.32
N THR A 93 16.12 20.77 -20.17
CA THR A 93 17.52 20.47 -19.81
C THR A 93 18.38 21.72 -19.69
N VAL A 94 19.63 21.56 -19.27
CA VAL A 94 20.61 22.67 -19.17
C VAL A 94 20.91 23.27 -20.55
N SER A 95 20.87 22.46 -21.61
CA SER A 95 21.06 22.90 -23.00
C SER A 95 19.84 23.62 -23.59
N GLY A 96 18.79 23.87 -22.82
CA GLY A 96 17.56 24.51 -23.28
C GLY A 96 16.59 23.60 -24.05
N GLN A 97 16.91 22.32 -24.17
CA GLN A 97 16.07 21.35 -24.87
C GLN A 97 14.92 20.90 -23.97
N THR A 98 13.68 20.89 -24.50
CA THR A 98 12.49 20.45 -23.78
C THR A 98 12.11 19.04 -24.17
N TYR A 99 11.79 18.23 -23.17
CA TYR A 99 11.36 16.85 -23.29
C TYR A 99 9.98 16.70 -22.63
N THR A 100 9.13 15.86 -23.21
CA THR A 100 7.91 15.37 -22.53
C THR A 100 8.12 13.93 -22.11
N LEU A 101 8.01 13.70 -20.83
CA LEU A 101 8.08 12.37 -20.22
C LEU A 101 6.68 11.84 -20.00
N PHE A 102 6.46 10.58 -20.34
CA PHE A 102 5.29 9.81 -20.00
C PHE A 102 5.66 8.84 -18.88
N VAL A 103 4.89 8.85 -17.81
CA VAL A 103 5.14 8.04 -16.61
C VAL A 103 4.02 7.05 -16.46
N GLU A 104 4.36 5.78 -16.38
CA GLU A 104 3.42 4.66 -16.24
C GLU A 104 3.85 3.78 -15.07
N THR A 105 2.97 3.59 -14.09
CA THR A 105 3.27 2.84 -12.88
C THR A 105 2.40 1.61 -12.77
N TYR A 106 3.03 0.48 -12.52
CA TYR A 106 2.40 -0.80 -12.22
C TYR A 106 2.66 -1.13 -10.75
N VAL A 107 1.60 -1.26 -9.97
CA VAL A 107 1.68 -1.70 -8.58
C VAL A 107 0.97 -3.05 -8.43
N PRO A 108 1.51 -3.96 -7.62
CA PRO A 108 0.80 -5.20 -7.32
C PRO A 108 -0.48 -4.89 -6.55
N GLU A 109 -1.49 -5.75 -6.74
CA GLU A 109 -2.73 -5.64 -5.99
C GLU A 109 -2.46 -5.75 -4.49
N PRO A 110 -2.98 -4.83 -3.67
CA PRO A 110 -2.78 -4.89 -2.24
C PRO A 110 -3.54 -6.07 -1.64
N GLU A 111 -2.95 -6.73 -0.64
CA GLU A 111 -3.56 -7.82 0.08
C GLU A 111 -4.07 -7.35 1.45
N LEU A 112 -5.36 -7.54 1.71
CA LEU A 112 -5.97 -7.29 3.02
C LEU A 112 -6.06 -8.60 3.79
N ILE A 113 -5.29 -8.71 4.85
CA ILE A 113 -5.28 -9.86 5.74
C ILE A 113 -6.14 -9.53 6.97
N ILE A 114 -7.33 -10.12 7.01
CA ILE A 114 -8.27 -9.97 8.12
C ILE A 114 -7.99 -11.07 9.14
N VAL A 115 -7.47 -10.67 10.30
CA VAL A 115 -7.13 -11.57 11.39
C VAL A 115 -8.29 -11.66 12.37
N GLY A 116 -9.02 -12.78 12.33
CA GLY A 116 -10.26 -13.02 13.06
C GLY A 116 -11.49 -12.98 12.15
N ALA A 117 -12.21 -14.11 12.07
CA ALA A 117 -13.39 -14.29 11.23
C ALA A 117 -14.71 -13.98 11.98
N GLY A 118 -14.72 -12.93 12.82
CA GLY A 118 -15.90 -12.48 13.58
C GLY A 118 -16.92 -11.71 12.75
N HIS A 119 -17.83 -11.00 13.45
CA HIS A 119 -18.92 -10.24 12.81
C HIS A 119 -18.42 -9.05 11.97
N ILE A 120 -17.31 -8.39 12.37
CA ILE A 120 -16.73 -7.29 11.61
C ILE A 120 -16.02 -7.80 10.35
N ALA A 121 -15.47 -9.00 10.40
CA ALA A 121 -14.70 -9.56 9.27
C ALA A 121 -15.55 -9.75 8.00
N GLN A 122 -16.82 -10.12 8.12
CA GLN A 122 -17.69 -10.34 6.97
C GLN A 122 -17.92 -9.06 6.15
N PRO A 123 -18.47 -7.98 6.73
CA PRO A 123 -18.64 -6.74 5.97
C PRO A 123 -17.30 -6.13 5.55
N LEU A 124 -16.22 -6.28 6.35
CA LEU A 124 -14.90 -5.79 5.98
C LEU A 124 -14.32 -6.55 4.77
N CYS A 125 -14.52 -7.87 4.69
CA CYS A 125 -14.12 -8.67 3.54
C CYS A 125 -14.79 -8.17 2.26
N SER A 126 -16.12 -8.02 2.27
CA SER A 126 -16.86 -7.53 1.10
C SER A 126 -16.44 -6.11 0.69
N THR A 127 -16.25 -5.23 1.67
CA THR A 127 -15.80 -3.86 1.40
C THR A 127 -14.36 -3.84 0.89
N GLY A 128 -13.46 -4.66 1.43
CA GLY A 128 -12.08 -4.79 0.97
C GLY A 128 -12.00 -5.24 -0.50
N ILE A 129 -12.81 -6.22 -0.88
CA ILE A 129 -12.91 -6.68 -2.28
C ILE A 129 -13.41 -5.56 -3.20
N MET A 130 -14.46 -4.85 -2.78
CA MET A 130 -15.00 -3.69 -3.52
C MET A 130 -13.95 -2.59 -3.72
N LEU A 131 -13.00 -2.44 -2.79
CA LEU A 131 -11.88 -1.50 -2.86
C LEU A 131 -10.68 -2.03 -3.66
N GLY A 132 -10.75 -3.24 -4.23
CA GLY A 132 -9.71 -3.84 -5.05
C GLY A 132 -8.60 -4.56 -4.28
N PHE A 133 -8.84 -4.93 -3.02
CA PHE A 133 -7.91 -5.78 -2.27
C PHE A 133 -8.10 -7.27 -2.60
N LYS A 134 -7.00 -8.02 -2.66
CA LYS A 134 -7.05 -9.46 -2.47
C LYS A 134 -7.26 -9.75 -0.99
N VAL A 135 -8.43 -10.27 -0.63
CA VAL A 135 -8.77 -10.47 0.79
C VAL A 135 -8.46 -11.90 1.23
N THR A 136 -7.62 -12.01 2.26
CA THR A 136 -7.33 -13.24 2.99
C THR A 136 -7.96 -13.14 4.39
N VAL A 137 -8.77 -14.11 4.79
CA VAL A 137 -9.34 -14.19 6.15
C VAL A 137 -8.72 -15.34 6.90
N ILE A 138 -8.22 -15.09 8.11
CA ILE A 138 -7.60 -16.10 8.97
C ILE A 138 -8.28 -16.17 10.34
N ASP A 139 -8.50 -17.36 10.87
CA ASP A 139 -9.02 -17.62 12.23
C ASP A 139 -8.64 -19.05 12.65
N ASP A 140 -8.53 -19.31 13.95
CA ASP A 140 -8.24 -20.64 14.48
C ASP A 140 -9.47 -21.56 14.53
N ARG A 141 -10.63 -21.04 14.23
CA ARG A 141 -11.90 -21.77 14.28
C ARG A 141 -12.37 -22.14 12.87
N LYS A 142 -12.12 -23.35 12.44
CA LYS A 142 -12.51 -23.89 11.13
C LYS A 142 -13.92 -23.51 10.69
N LYS A 143 -14.90 -23.59 11.60
CA LYS A 143 -16.30 -23.27 11.33
C LYS A 143 -16.56 -21.79 11.02
N PHE A 144 -15.60 -20.90 11.30
CA PHE A 144 -15.71 -19.47 11.01
C PHE A 144 -15.04 -19.10 9.68
N VAL A 145 -14.06 -19.88 9.22
CA VAL A 145 -13.28 -19.64 7.99
C VAL A 145 -13.85 -20.50 6.87
N THR A 146 -15.06 -20.18 6.42
CA THR A 146 -15.79 -20.96 5.41
C THR A 146 -16.26 -20.11 4.24
N GLN A 147 -16.33 -20.72 3.05
CA GLN A 147 -16.84 -20.06 1.84
C GLN A 147 -18.28 -19.54 2.01
N ALA A 148 -19.11 -20.23 2.78
CA ALA A 148 -20.47 -19.77 3.07
C ALA A 148 -20.51 -18.44 3.82
N ARG A 149 -19.49 -18.13 4.64
CA ARG A 149 -19.39 -16.88 5.38
C ARG A 149 -18.65 -15.78 4.61
N PHE A 150 -17.72 -16.18 3.75
CA PHE A 150 -16.85 -15.28 2.97
C PHE A 150 -16.81 -15.74 1.51
N PRO A 151 -17.94 -15.61 0.77
CA PRO A 151 -18.09 -16.19 -0.57
C PRO A 151 -17.05 -15.66 -1.57
N ASP A 152 -16.65 -14.41 -1.43
CA ASP A 152 -15.79 -13.72 -2.39
C ASP A 152 -14.33 -13.57 -1.90
N ALA A 153 -13.99 -14.11 -0.72
CA ALA A 153 -12.63 -14.03 -0.20
C ALA A 153 -11.65 -14.78 -1.12
N HIS A 154 -10.50 -14.16 -1.38
CA HIS A 154 -9.45 -14.76 -2.19
C HIS A 154 -8.85 -16.00 -1.52
N ARG A 155 -8.62 -15.94 -0.20
CA ARG A 155 -8.10 -17.05 0.60
C ARG A 155 -8.81 -17.14 1.96
N LEU A 156 -9.02 -18.35 2.41
CA LEU A 156 -9.55 -18.66 3.74
C LEU A 156 -8.60 -19.64 4.40
N ILE A 157 -8.02 -19.26 5.54
CA ILE A 157 -6.97 -20.06 6.17
C ILE A 157 -7.32 -20.30 7.63
N GLU A 158 -7.43 -21.60 8.01
CA GLU A 158 -7.44 -22.01 9.41
C GLU A 158 -6.00 -21.96 9.94
N VAL A 159 -5.75 -21.19 11.00
CA VAL A 159 -4.40 -20.97 11.54
C VAL A 159 -4.26 -21.37 12.99
N ASP A 160 -3.03 -21.70 13.40
CA ASP A 160 -2.65 -21.68 14.80
C ASP A 160 -2.11 -20.27 15.14
N PHE A 161 -2.67 -19.61 16.14
CA PHE A 161 -2.20 -18.29 16.58
C PHE A 161 -0.79 -18.30 17.20
N ASN A 162 -0.17 -19.46 17.41
CA ASN A 162 1.26 -19.52 17.72
C ASN A 162 2.15 -19.19 16.49
N ASP A 163 1.63 -19.45 15.27
CA ASP A 163 2.26 -19.09 14.00
C ASP A 163 1.19 -18.74 12.94
N PRO A 164 0.45 -17.63 13.13
CA PRO A 164 -0.74 -17.32 12.32
C PRO A 164 -0.40 -16.91 10.89
N PHE A 165 0.86 -16.58 10.59
CA PHE A 165 1.28 -16.07 9.29
C PHE A 165 2.17 -17.03 8.51
N LYS A 166 2.27 -18.30 8.91
CA LYS A 166 3.06 -19.32 8.23
C LYS A 166 2.81 -19.36 6.71
N ASP A 167 1.55 -19.27 6.32
CA ASP A 167 1.12 -19.34 4.91
C ASP A 167 0.74 -17.96 4.34
N VAL A 168 1.11 -16.87 5.03
CA VAL A 168 0.84 -15.49 4.64
C VAL A 168 2.14 -14.75 4.39
N LYS A 169 2.30 -14.23 3.18
CA LYS A 169 3.48 -13.44 2.85
C LYS A 169 3.36 -12.03 3.40
N ILE A 170 4.35 -11.60 4.18
CA ILE A 170 4.42 -10.23 4.69
C ILE A 170 5.21 -9.38 3.70
N SER A 171 4.64 -8.25 3.28
CA SER A 171 5.27 -7.32 2.36
C SER A 171 4.71 -5.91 2.55
N LEU A 172 5.30 -4.91 1.91
CA LEU A 172 4.78 -3.54 1.88
C LEU A 172 3.36 -3.43 1.26
N ASN A 173 2.90 -4.46 0.53
CA ASN A 173 1.55 -4.52 -0.04
C ASN A 173 0.56 -5.28 0.85
N SER A 174 0.99 -5.77 2.02
CA SER A 174 0.16 -6.51 2.97
C SER A 174 -0.42 -5.55 4.02
N TYR A 175 -1.74 -5.58 4.17
CA TYR A 175 -2.51 -4.76 5.10
C TYR A 175 -3.15 -5.66 6.14
N PHE A 176 -2.61 -5.67 7.34
CA PHE A 176 -3.09 -6.51 8.45
C PHE A 176 -4.12 -5.76 9.28
N VAL A 177 -5.33 -6.32 9.39
CA VAL A 177 -6.42 -5.80 10.19
C VAL A 177 -6.79 -6.84 11.25
N LEU A 178 -6.41 -6.56 12.51
CA LEU A 178 -6.66 -7.44 13.63
C LEU A 178 -8.02 -7.13 14.26
N VAL A 179 -8.98 -8.02 14.01
CA VAL A 179 -10.35 -7.99 14.56
C VAL A 179 -10.62 -9.25 15.38
N THR A 180 -9.62 -9.67 16.14
CA THR A 180 -9.64 -10.91 16.93
C THR A 180 -10.56 -10.81 18.15
N ARG A 181 -10.87 -11.97 18.74
CA ARG A 181 -11.73 -12.07 19.95
C ARG A 181 -11.02 -11.77 21.27
N GLY A 182 -9.69 -11.57 21.29
CA GLY A 182 -8.97 -11.39 22.55
C GLY A 182 -7.54 -10.89 22.42
N HIS A 183 -7.10 -10.15 23.45
CA HIS A 183 -5.78 -9.49 23.48
C HIS A 183 -4.58 -10.46 23.34
N LYS A 184 -4.72 -11.72 23.76
CA LYS A 184 -3.69 -12.74 23.60
C LYS A 184 -3.38 -12.99 22.10
N TYR A 185 -4.42 -13.08 21.28
CA TYR A 185 -4.27 -13.29 19.85
C TYR A 185 -3.66 -12.07 19.15
N ASP A 186 -4.11 -10.86 19.54
CA ASP A 186 -3.54 -9.62 19.02
C ASP A 186 -2.06 -9.51 19.33
N PHE A 187 -1.67 -9.81 20.59
CA PHE A 187 -0.27 -9.75 21.01
C PHE A 187 0.61 -10.68 20.17
N GLU A 188 0.23 -11.95 20.02
CA GLU A 188 1.03 -12.91 19.24
C GLU A 188 1.14 -12.48 17.78
N CYS A 189 0.04 -12.03 17.15
CA CYS A 189 0.08 -11.52 15.79
C CYS A 189 0.99 -10.29 15.66
N LEU A 190 0.83 -9.29 16.53
CA LEU A 190 1.65 -8.09 16.50
C LEU A 190 3.12 -8.38 16.76
N ARG A 191 3.42 -9.29 17.72
CA ARG A 191 4.78 -9.71 18.03
C ARG A 191 5.49 -10.28 16.79
N ILE A 192 4.81 -11.15 16.04
CA ILE A 192 5.37 -11.75 14.83
C ILE A 192 5.53 -10.70 13.74
N LEU A 193 4.52 -9.87 13.48
CA LEU A 193 4.57 -8.81 12.48
C LEU A 193 5.67 -7.78 12.76
N LEU A 194 5.86 -7.42 14.04
CA LEU A 194 6.85 -6.41 14.43
C LEU A 194 8.27 -6.97 14.60
N LYS A 195 8.45 -8.29 14.73
CA LYS A 195 9.78 -8.94 14.70
C LYS A 195 10.23 -9.32 13.30
N ASN A 196 9.34 -9.27 12.32
CA ASN A 196 9.67 -9.58 10.92
C ASN A 196 10.58 -8.50 10.33
N ASP A 197 11.60 -8.90 9.56
CA ASP A 197 12.52 -7.96 8.90
C ASP A 197 11.83 -7.15 7.78
N VAL A 198 10.81 -7.74 7.14
CA VAL A 198 10.01 -7.06 6.12
C VAL A 198 8.82 -6.37 6.77
N GLU A 199 8.69 -5.07 6.54
CA GLU A 199 7.57 -4.29 7.06
C GLU A 199 6.28 -4.57 6.28
N ALA A 200 5.16 -4.66 7.01
CA ALA A 200 3.83 -4.62 6.41
C ALA A 200 3.48 -3.19 5.97
N GLY A 201 2.68 -3.07 4.91
CA GLY A 201 2.21 -1.76 4.44
C GLY A 201 1.24 -1.08 5.42
N TYR A 202 0.55 -1.89 6.24
CA TYR A 202 -0.37 -1.41 7.26
C TYR A 202 -0.57 -2.46 8.35
N ILE A 203 -0.65 -2.03 9.60
CA ILE A 203 -1.04 -2.86 10.73
C ILE A 203 -2.06 -2.08 11.55
N GLY A 204 -3.28 -2.59 11.64
CA GLY A 204 -4.34 -2.01 12.45
C GLY A 204 -4.92 -3.00 13.44
N MET A 205 -5.27 -2.52 14.64
CA MET A 205 -5.84 -3.35 15.70
C MET A 205 -7.10 -2.70 16.27
N ILE A 206 -8.21 -3.47 16.30
CA ILE A 206 -9.41 -3.06 17.01
C ILE A 206 -9.26 -3.34 18.50
N GLY A 207 -9.84 -2.49 19.32
CA GLY A 207 -9.93 -2.77 20.75
C GLY A 207 -10.28 -1.54 21.58
N SER A 208 -10.74 -1.78 22.82
CA SER A 208 -10.87 -0.71 23.80
C SER A 208 -9.50 -0.13 24.17
N ARG A 209 -9.46 1.14 24.60
CA ARG A 209 -8.22 1.79 25.07
C ARG A 209 -7.49 0.95 26.11
N ARG A 210 -8.21 0.27 27.00
CA ARG A 210 -7.64 -0.64 28.02
C ARG A 210 -6.94 -1.84 27.35
N ARG A 211 -7.58 -2.48 26.37
CA ARG A 211 -7.03 -3.64 25.63
C ARG A 211 -5.79 -3.25 24.85
N ILE A 212 -5.84 -2.17 24.10
CA ILE A 212 -4.73 -1.64 23.32
C ILE A 212 -3.52 -1.34 24.21
N ARG A 213 -3.76 -0.61 25.33
CA ARG A 213 -2.70 -0.29 26.29
C ARG A 213 -2.05 -1.55 26.88
N ALA A 214 -2.84 -2.56 27.24
CA ALA A 214 -2.31 -3.82 27.77
C ALA A 214 -1.43 -4.55 26.75
N THR A 215 -1.87 -4.62 25.49
CA THR A 215 -1.11 -5.22 24.38
C THR A 215 0.21 -4.46 24.15
N PHE A 216 0.18 -3.12 24.13
CA PHE A 216 1.38 -2.30 23.90
C PHE A 216 2.40 -2.43 25.03
N ILE A 217 1.96 -2.47 26.30
CA ILE A 217 2.86 -2.73 27.44
C ILE A 217 3.52 -4.10 27.29
N GLN A 218 2.78 -5.11 26.88
CA GLN A 218 3.30 -6.45 26.70
C GLN A 218 4.34 -6.51 25.54
N LEU A 219 4.10 -5.80 24.44
CA LEU A 219 5.05 -5.68 23.33
C LEU A 219 6.35 -4.99 23.76
N VAL A 220 6.26 -3.92 24.55
CA VAL A 220 7.44 -3.23 25.12
C VAL A 220 8.23 -4.18 26.03
N ASN A 221 7.54 -4.95 26.90
CA ASN A 221 8.17 -5.94 27.75
C ASN A 221 8.84 -7.07 26.96
N ASP A 222 8.32 -7.40 25.77
CA ASP A 222 8.91 -8.37 24.83
C ASP A 222 10.02 -7.75 23.95
N GLN A 223 10.51 -6.56 24.33
CA GLN A 223 11.61 -5.83 23.68
C GLN A 223 11.37 -5.44 22.22
N ILE A 224 10.12 -5.25 21.83
CA ILE A 224 9.78 -4.69 20.51
C ILE A 224 10.14 -3.20 20.51
N ASP A 225 10.77 -2.74 19.44
CA ASP A 225 11.11 -1.33 19.26
C ASP A 225 9.87 -0.43 19.37
N PRO A 226 9.83 0.53 20.30
CA PRO A 226 8.73 1.47 20.45
C PRO A 226 8.38 2.23 19.17
N LYS A 227 9.35 2.47 18.28
CA LYS A 227 9.10 3.10 16.97
C LYS A 227 8.22 2.23 16.09
N ARG A 228 8.42 0.91 16.09
CA ARG A 228 7.57 -0.03 15.35
C ARG A 228 6.19 -0.14 15.98
N ILE A 229 6.09 -0.14 17.31
CA ILE A 229 4.81 -0.15 18.02
C ILE A 229 3.99 1.11 17.69
N SER A 230 4.63 2.28 17.58
CA SER A 230 3.96 3.55 17.27
C SER A 230 3.37 3.63 15.85
N GLN A 231 3.77 2.73 14.97
CA GLN A 231 3.23 2.64 13.60
C GLN A 231 1.87 1.91 13.54
N ILE A 232 1.54 1.13 14.60
CA ILE A 232 0.26 0.42 14.67
C ILE A 232 -0.89 1.41 14.77
N LYS A 233 -1.91 1.26 13.93
CA LYS A 233 -3.16 2.02 14.01
C LYS A 233 -4.08 1.35 15.04
N ALA A 234 -4.18 1.95 16.24
CA ALA A 234 -4.99 1.40 17.34
C ALA A 234 -5.50 2.52 18.25
N PRO A 235 -6.83 2.64 18.42
CA PRO A 235 -7.86 1.87 17.74
C PRO A 235 -7.89 2.16 16.24
N LEU A 236 -8.12 1.12 15.42
CA LEU A 236 -8.17 1.26 13.95
C LEU A 236 -9.52 1.81 13.50
N GLY A 237 -9.51 2.48 12.34
CA GLY A 237 -10.68 3.08 11.71
C GLY A 237 -10.80 4.58 11.96
N LEU A 238 -11.45 5.28 11.03
CA LEU A 238 -11.79 6.68 11.22
C LEU A 238 -12.89 6.83 12.28
N ASP A 239 -12.84 7.91 13.05
CA ASP A 239 -13.91 8.24 14.00
C ASP A 239 -15.16 8.74 13.24
N LEU A 240 -16.03 7.79 12.92
CA LEU A 240 -17.32 8.01 12.26
C LEU A 240 -18.49 7.87 13.23
N GLY A 241 -18.24 7.62 14.54
CA GLY A 241 -19.28 7.25 15.49
C GLY A 241 -19.86 5.85 15.23
N ALA A 242 -19.08 4.95 14.61
CA ALA A 242 -19.51 3.61 14.23
C ALA A 242 -19.79 2.70 15.43
N GLU A 243 -20.97 2.05 15.46
CA GLU A 243 -21.41 1.15 16.53
C GLU A 243 -21.63 -0.28 16.04
N THR A 244 -22.23 -0.45 14.85
CA THR A 244 -22.50 -1.77 14.29
C THR A 244 -21.28 -2.38 13.60
N PRO A 245 -21.19 -3.72 13.47
CA PRO A 245 -20.11 -4.38 12.73
C PRO A 245 -19.93 -3.86 11.30
N ALA A 246 -21.00 -3.50 10.61
CA ALA A 246 -20.95 -2.94 9.25
C ALA A 246 -20.38 -1.51 9.25
N GLU A 247 -20.81 -0.65 10.16
CA GLU A 247 -20.27 0.71 10.31
C GLU A 247 -18.79 0.70 10.69
N ILE A 248 -18.39 -0.20 11.60
CA ILE A 248 -16.99 -0.39 11.99
C ILE A 248 -16.17 -0.84 10.76
N ALA A 249 -16.69 -1.75 9.94
CA ALA A 249 -16.02 -2.17 8.72
C ALA A 249 -15.84 -1.00 7.73
N ILE A 250 -16.83 -0.11 7.61
CA ILE A 250 -16.74 1.11 6.79
C ILE A 250 -15.70 2.08 7.36
N ALA A 251 -15.66 2.28 8.67
CA ALA A 251 -14.67 3.13 9.33
C ALA A 251 -13.23 2.64 9.07
N ILE A 252 -13.01 1.32 9.15
CA ILE A 252 -11.74 0.67 8.82
C ILE A 252 -11.40 0.87 7.33
N ALA A 253 -12.33 0.56 6.45
CA ALA A 253 -12.14 0.70 5.00
C ALA A 253 -11.83 2.15 4.60
N ALA A 254 -12.50 3.12 5.21
CA ALA A 254 -12.24 4.54 5.02
C ALA A 254 -10.81 4.93 5.44
N GLU A 255 -10.31 4.41 6.57
CA GLU A 255 -8.92 4.62 6.98
C GLU A 255 -7.93 4.01 5.99
N LEU A 256 -8.19 2.80 5.48
CA LEU A 256 -7.35 2.17 4.46
C LEU A 256 -7.28 3.03 3.19
N VAL A 257 -8.42 3.57 2.72
CA VAL A 257 -8.46 4.50 1.58
C VAL A 257 -7.71 5.79 1.89
N LEU A 258 -7.95 6.40 3.05
CA LEU A 258 -7.30 7.62 3.49
C LEU A 258 -5.77 7.51 3.43
N LEU A 259 -5.23 6.43 3.99
CA LEU A 259 -3.79 6.20 4.05
C LEU A 259 -3.21 5.88 2.66
N SER A 260 -3.89 5.03 1.88
CA SER A 260 -3.43 4.67 0.53
C SER A 260 -3.45 5.86 -0.44
N ARG A 261 -4.39 6.79 -0.27
CA ARG A 261 -4.58 7.97 -1.13
C ARG A 261 -4.00 9.27 -0.54
N LYS A 262 -3.41 9.20 0.68
CA LYS A 262 -2.87 10.36 1.40
C LYS A 262 -3.91 11.46 1.61
N GLY A 263 -5.15 11.07 1.89
CA GLY A 263 -6.23 11.98 2.25
C GLY A 263 -6.07 12.53 3.66
N ASP A 264 -6.89 13.50 4.06
CA ASP A 264 -6.91 14.10 5.39
C ASP A 264 -8.18 13.77 6.20
N GLY A 265 -9.16 13.09 5.58
CA GLY A 265 -10.42 12.71 6.22
C GLY A 265 -11.39 13.87 6.45
N ILE A 266 -11.05 15.06 6.03
CA ILE A 266 -11.93 16.24 6.17
C ILE A 266 -13.05 16.16 5.14
N PRO A 267 -14.33 16.41 5.50
CA PRO A 267 -15.42 16.48 4.54
C PRO A 267 -15.14 17.48 3.43
N LEU A 268 -15.34 17.08 2.16
CA LEU A 268 -15.08 17.95 1.00
C LEU A 268 -15.85 19.26 1.07
N SER A 269 -17.07 19.26 1.60
CA SER A 269 -17.87 20.47 1.81
C SER A 269 -17.21 21.50 2.73
N GLN A 270 -16.40 21.06 3.71
CA GLN A 270 -15.63 21.95 4.58
C GLN A 270 -14.35 22.44 3.90
N LYS A 271 -13.73 21.59 3.08
CA LYS A 271 -12.46 21.86 2.42
C LYS A 271 -12.63 22.82 1.22
N GLU A 272 -13.63 22.60 0.42
CA GLU A 272 -13.87 23.40 -0.80
C GLU A 272 -14.67 24.66 -0.55
N ASN A 273 -15.58 24.63 0.43
CA ASN A 273 -16.48 25.72 0.83
C ASN A 273 -16.98 26.56 -0.37
N ILE A 274 -17.63 25.86 -1.32
CA ILE A 274 -18.05 26.42 -2.60
C ILE A 274 -18.90 27.69 -2.42
N PHE A 275 -19.77 27.70 -1.39
CA PHE A 275 -20.60 28.88 -1.12
C PHE A 275 -19.75 30.12 -0.86
N LYS A 276 -18.80 30.07 0.08
CA LYS A 276 -17.88 31.17 0.36
C LYS A 276 -17.07 31.58 -0.86
N ARG A 277 -16.59 30.60 -1.63
CA ARG A 277 -15.74 30.85 -2.79
C ARG A 277 -16.41 31.62 -3.91
N PHE A 278 -17.75 31.49 -4.04
CA PHE A 278 -18.51 32.07 -5.17
C PHE A 278 -19.54 33.12 -4.75
N PHE A 279 -19.88 33.28 -3.47
CA PHE A 279 -20.98 34.12 -3.01
C PHE A 279 -20.62 35.04 -1.83
N ASP A 280 -19.47 34.92 -1.18
CA ASP A 280 -19.05 35.80 -0.06
C ASP A 280 -18.58 37.20 -0.53
N ASP A 281 -18.51 37.49 -1.84
CA ASP A 281 -18.21 38.81 -2.41
C ASP A 281 -19.51 39.60 -2.77
N THR A 282 -20.68 39.15 -2.30
CA THR A 282 -21.98 39.83 -2.37
C THR A 282 -22.42 40.25 -1.00
#